data_d0c9333261a1c6037e8444b6c1b31e2a
#
_entry.id   d0c9333261a1c6037e8444b6c1b31e2a
#
_cell.length_a   1.000
_cell.length_b   1.000
_cell.length_c   1.000
_cell.angle_alpha   90.00
_cell.angle_beta   90.00
_cell.angle_gamma   90.00
#
_symmetry.space_group_name_H-M   'P 1'
#
loop_
_entity.id
_entity.type
_entity.pdbx_description
1 polymer ?
#
loop_
_entity_poly.entity_id
_entity_poly.type
_entity_poly.pdbx_seq_one_letter_code
_entity_poly.pdbx_strand_id
1 'polypeptide(L)'
;MSVALGLGAQGFVTDIVTGFFILLEEQFSVGEYVKLGEVSGTIHSIGLRTTQILGDDGTLHFIPNRSITIVSNFSRNDMRALIDIRIDPNKDIKQMEKIIEQINDKLTPQYDEITIPPQILGTVDPGNGTLVLRVTIYTKNGAQGTIQRDFLSAYLEALSDAGFEIPAPTLNLE
;
A
#
# COMPACT_ATOMS: atom_id res chain seq x y z
N MET A 1 -12.35 41.11 25.93
CA MET A 1 -12.12 39.78 26.49
C MET A 1 -12.65 38.66 25.60
N SER A 2 -13.78 38.83 24.90
CA SER A 2 -14.42 37.77 24.06
C SER A 2 -13.54 37.30 22.85
N VAL A 3 -12.79 38.19 22.21
CA VAL A 3 -11.95 37.84 21.06
C VAL A 3 -10.78 36.95 21.46
N ALA A 4 -10.12 37.25 22.58
CA ALA A 4 -8.99 36.44 23.07
C ALA A 4 -9.43 35.01 23.45
N LEU A 5 -10.61 34.86 24.05
CA LEU A 5 -11.18 33.55 24.39
C LEU A 5 -11.56 32.75 23.13
N GLY A 6 -12.12 33.44 22.12
CA GLY A 6 -12.47 32.81 20.83
C GLY A 6 -11.23 32.31 20.09
N LEU A 7 -10.16 33.08 20.01
CA LEU A 7 -8.89 32.66 19.41
C LEU A 7 -8.25 31.49 20.17
N GLY A 8 -8.33 31.50 21.52
CA GLY A 8 -7.81 30.37 22.33
C GLY A 8 -8.60 29.08 22.17
N ALA A 9 -9.91 29.16 21.92
CA ALA A 9 -10.78 28.00 21.75
C ALA A 9 -10.89 27.48 20.29
N GLN A 10 -10.36 28.21 19.30
CA GLN A 10 -10.49 27.90 17.88
C GLN A 10 -10.08 26.45 17.54
N GLY A 11 -8.94 26.01 18.04
CA GLY A 11 -8.47 24.63 17.76
C GLY A 11 -9.38 23.56 18.34
N PHE A 12 -9.95 23.81 19.53
CA PHE A 12 -10.90 22.90 20.16
C PHE A 12 -12.20 22.78 19.36
N VAL A 13 -12.76 23.91 18.92
CA VAL A 13 -13.98 23.91 18.10
C VAL A 13 -13.73 23.22 16.76
N THR A 14 -12.57 23.47 16.12
CA THR A 14 -12.20 22.81 14.86
C THR A 14 -12.10 21.31 15.03
N ASP A 15 -11.49 20.81 16.10
CA ASP A 15 -11.40 19.37 16.38
C ASP A 15 -12.79 18.73 16.46
N ILE A 16 -13.74 19.37 17.15
CA ILE A 16 -15.11 18.85 17.31
C ILE A 16 -15.86 18.84 15.97
N VAL A 17 -15.78 19.94 15.22
CA VAL A 17 -16.46 20.06 13.92
C VAL A 17 -15.88 19.03 12.92
N THR A 18 -14.56 18.89 12.87
CA THR A 18 -13.93 17.89 12.01
C THR A 18 -14.31 16.47 12.43
N GLY A 19 -14.28 16.16 13.74
CA GLY A 19 -14.69 14.86 14.26
C GLY A 19 -16.14 14.51 13.94
N PHE A 20 -17.04 15.50 14.01
CA PHE A 20 -18.43 15.34 13.61
C PHE A 20 -18.56 14.98 12.12
N PHE A 21 -17.85 15.68 11.23
CA PHE A 21 -17.88 15.38 9.79
C PHE A 21 -17.24 14.02 9.46
N ILE A 22 -16.15 13.64 10.14
CA ILE A 22 -15.56 12.30 9.97
C ILE A 22 -16.60 11.22 10.24
N LEU A 23 -17.39 11.36 11.31
CA LEU A 23 -18.43 10.41 11.67
C LEU A 23 -19.65 10.49 10.72
N LEU A 24 -20.08 11.70 10.34
CA LEU A 24 -21.23 11.90 9.48
C LEU A 24 -21.01 11.37 8.06
N GLU A 25 -19.80 11.57 7.53
CA GLU A 25 -19.41 11.14 6.19
C GLU A 25 -18.90 9.70 6.16
N GLU A 26 -18.75 9.07 7.33
CA GLU A 26 -18.22 7.71 7.47
C GLU A 26 -16.90 7.52 6.70
N GLN A 27 -16.00 8.52 6.77
CA GLN A 27 -14.73 8.47 6.03
C GLN A 27 -13.90 7.22 6.39
N PHE A 28 -13.97 6.78 7.64
CA PHE A 28 -13.40 5.52 8.15
C PHE A 28 -14.17 5.07 9.40
N SER A 29 -14.02 3.79 9.74
CA SER A 29 -14.67 3.17 10.90
C SER A 29 -13.66 2.48 11.80
N VAL A 30 -14.01 2.23 13.05
CA VAL A 30 -13.18 1.46 13.99
C VAL A 30 -12.89 0.08 13.40
N GLY A 31 -11.62 -0.33 13.45
CA GLY A 31 -11.14 -1.58 12.89
C GLY A 31 -10.67 -1.49 11.42
N GLU A 32 -10.92 -0.39 10.72
CA GLU A 32 -10.38 -0.19 9.37
C GLU A 32 -8.91 0.24 9.40
N TYR A 33 -8.11 -0.26 8.45
CA TYR A 33 -6.73 0.15 8.25
C TYR A 33 -6.68 1.37 7.34
N VAL A 34 -6.08 2.44 7.85
CA VAL A 34 -6.04 3.75 7.19
C VAL A 34 -4.66 4.39 7.30
N LYS A 35 -4.44 5.40 6.46
CA LYS A 35 -3.36 6.36 6.65
C LYS A 35 -3.97 7.76 6.82
N LEU A 36 -3.66 8.40 7.95
CA LEU A 36 -4.06 9.77 8.29
C LEU A 36 -2.79 10.65 8.34
N GLY A 37 -2.56 11.44 7.30
CA GLY A 37 -1.30 12.16 7.13
C GLY A 37 -0.11 11.19 7.01
N GLU A 38 0.82 11.25 7.97
CA GLU A 38 2.00 10.36 7.99
C GLU A 38 1.80 9.08 8.80
N VAL A 39 0.69 8.96 9.55
CA VAL A 39 0.42 7.82 10.44
C VAL A 39 -0.45 6.79 9.76
N SER A 40 0.02 5.54 9.70
CA SER A 40 -0.73 4.38 9.19
C SER A 40 -1.01 3.40 10.32
N GLY A 41 -2.14 2.71 10.24
CA GLY A 41 -2.54 1.68 11.19
C GLY A 41 -4.04 1.46 11.22
N THR A 42 -4.47 0.66 12.17
CA THR A 42 -5.87 0.33 12.38
C THR A 42 -6.54 1.36 13.29
N ILE A 43 -7.72 1.85 12.89
CA ILE A 43 -8.51 2.75 13.74
C ILE A 43 -8.89 2.04 15.03
N HIS A 44 -8.37 2.52 16.15
CA HIS A 44 -8.66 2.01 17.49
C HIS A 44 -9.93 2.64 18.06
N SER A 45 -10.05 3.95 17.95
CA SER A 45 -11.25 4.69 18.36
C SER A 45 -11.39 6.03 17.64
N ILE A 46 -12.62 6.52 17.53
CA ILE A 46 -12.93 7.82 16.96
C ILE A 46 -13.61 8.63 18.07
N GLY A 47 -12.90 9.62 18.57
CA GLY A 47 -13.39 10.52 19.59
C GLY A 47 -13.83 11.87 19.04
N LEU A 48 -14.48 12.67 19.87
CA LEU A 48 -14.96 13.99 19.50
C LEU A 48 -13.83 14.95 19.07
N ARG A 49 -12.67 14.83 19.70
CA ARG A 49 -11.50 15.69 19.46
C ARG A 49 -10.32 14.98 18.83
N THR A 50 -10.20 13.67 19.07
CA THR A 50 -9.03 12.88 18.68
C THR A 50 -9.47 11.55 18.10
N THR A 51 -8.82 11.15 17.02
CA THR A 51 -8.87 9.81 16.48
C THR A 51 -7.63 9.05 16.95
N GLN A 52 -7.81 7.78 17.35
CA GLN A 52 -6.72 6.93 17.79
C GLN A 52 -6.45 5.86 16.75
N ILE A 53 -5.17 5.71 16.38
CA ILE A 53 -4.68 4.68 15.44
C ILE A 53 -3.68 3.79 16.17
N LEU A 54 -3.89 2.49 16.06
CA LEU A 54 -2.92 1.49 16.46
C LEU A 54 -2.01 1.16 15.27
N GLY A 55 -0.75 1.57 15.36
CA GLY A 55 0.28 1.27 14.36
C GLY A 55 0.66 -0.22 14.33
N ASP A 56 1.27 -0.66 13.24
CA ASP A 56 1.68 -2.07 13.05
C ASP A 56 2.76 -2.51 14.05
N ASP A 57 3.49 -1.56 14.62
CA ASP A 57 4.48 -1.77 15.67
C ASP A 57 3.88 -1.80 17.10
N GLY A 58 2.55 -1.68 17.21
CA GLY A 58 1.82 -1.62 18.48
C GLY A 58 1.75 -0.22 19.11
N THR A 59 2.29 0.81 18.45
CA THR A 59 2.21 2.20 18.93
C THR A 59 0.78 2.72 18.81
N LEU A 60 0.23 3.29 19.87
CA LEU A 60 -1.06 3.96 19.86
C LEU A 60 -0.87 5.47 19.63
N HIS A 61 -1.29 5.94 18.47
CA HIS A 61 -1.21 7.34 18.08
C HIS A 61 -2.52 8.07 18.41
N PHE A 62 -2.41 9.26 18.98
CA PHE A 62 -3.53 10.17 19.27
C PHE A 62 -3.45 11.36 18.32
N ILE A 63 -4.33 11.41 17.34
CA ILE A 63 -4.33 12.43 16.28
C ILE A 63 -5.47 13.42 16.54
N PRO A 64 -5.19 14.72 16.76
CA PRO A 64 -6.24 15.73 16.81
C PRO A 64 -7.03 15.73 15.50
N ASN A 65 -8.36 15.72 15.56
CA ASN A 65 -9.19 15.60 14.36
C ASN A 65 -8.91 16.72 13.34
N ARG A 66 -8.61 17.94 13.79
CA ARG A 66 -8.23 19.08 12.91
C ARG A 66 -6.95 18.82 12.09
N SER A 67 -6.11 17.88 12.51
CA SER A 67 -4.87 17.52 11.80
C SER A 67 -5.11 16.48 10.69
N ILE A 68 -6.32 15.91 10.61
CA ILE A 68 -6.70 14.95 9.60
C ILE A 68 -7.17 15.72 8.38
N THR A 69 -6.26 15.93 7.42
CA THR A 69 -6.53 16.66 6.17
C THR A 69 -6.72 15.72 4.98
N ILE A 70 -6.07 14.55 5.03
CA ILE A 70 -6.17 13.51 4.00
C ILE A 70 -6.43 12.19 4.69
N VAL A 71 -7.42 11.46 4.21
CA VAL A 71 -7.75 10.11 4.63
C VAL A 71 -7.49 9.16 3.48
N SER A 72 -6.59 8.20 3.66
CA SER A 72 -6.44 7.07 2.74
C SER A 72 -6.96 5.82 3.43
N ASN A 73 -8.11 5.32 2.97
CA ASN A 73 -8.73 4.13 3.52
C ASN A 73 -8.34 2.91 2.68
N PHE A 74 -7.62 1.96 3.30
CA PHE A 74 -7.12 0.76 2.64
C PHE A 74 -8.01 -0.47 2.88
N SER A 75 -9.16 -0.30 3.55
CA SER A 75 -10.03 -1.41 3.95
C SER A 75 -11.29 -1.57 3.11
N ARG A 76 -11.62 -0.62 2.24
CA ARG A 76 -12.93 -0.60 1.56
C ARG A 76 -12.91 -1.10 0.13
N ASN A 77 -11.74 -1.10 -0.51
CA ASN A 77 -11.61 -1.51 -1.90
C ASN A 77 -10.53 -2.59 -2.04
N ASP A 78 -10.57 -3.27 -3.16
CA ASP A 78 -9.51 -4.18 -3.55
C ASP A 78 -8.19 -3.43 -3.69
N MET A 79 -7.14 -4.05 -3.21
CA MET A 79 -5.81 -3.45 -3.17
C MET A 79 -4.91 -4.02 -4.27
N ARG A 80 -4.15 -3.13 -4.88
CA ARG A 80 -3.17 -3.51 -5.89
C ARG A 80 -1.88 -3.99 -5.24
N ALA A 81 -1.46 -5.20 -5.54
CA ALA A 81 -0.09 -5.69 -5.35
C ALA A 81 0.70 -5.38 -6.63
N LEU A 82 1.76 -4.59 -6.52
CA LEU A 82 2.64 -4.22 -7.62
C LEU A 82 3.97 -4.93 -7.43
N ILE A 83 4.39 -5.72 -8.44
CA ILE A 83 5.61 -6.51 -8.40
C ILE A 83 6.53 -6.04 -9.49
N ASP A 84 7.70 -5.54 -9.10
CA ASP A 84 8.75 -5.09 -10.00
C ASP A 84 9.92 -6.07 -9.93
N ILE A 85 10.20 -6.74 -11.04
CA ILE A 85 11.32 -7.67 -11.19
C ILE A 85 12.40 -6.97 -11.99
N ARG A 86 13.57 -6.76 -11.41
CA ARG A 86 14.70 -6.14 -12.13
C ARG A 86 15.12 -7.02 -13.31
N ILE A 87 15.35 -6.39 -14.44
CA ILE A 87 15.75 -7.08 -15.66
C ILE A 87 17.01 -6.47 -16.27
N ASP A 88 17.80 -7.31 -16.94
CA ASP A 88 18.83 -6.88 -17.87
C ASP A 88 18.20 -6.72 -19.26
N PRO A 89 18.26 -5.53 -19.89
CA PRO A 89 17.67 -5.30 -21.21
C PRO A 89 18.31 -6.14 -22.32
N ASN A 90 19.49 -6.71 -22.09
CA ASN A 90 20.18 -7.58 -23.04
C ASN A 90 19.71 -9.04 -22.99
N LYS A 91 18.85 -9.40 -22.04
CA LYS A 91 18.29 -10.75 -21.89
C LYS A 91 16.97 -10.90 -22.66
N ASP A 92 16.54 -12.12 -22.88
CA ASP A 92 15.27 -12.40 -23.55
C ASP A 92 14.08 -12.16 -22.61
N ILE A 93 13.55 -10.93 -22.67
CA ILE A 93 12.41 -10.50 -21.85
C ILE A 93 11.16 -11.32 -22.17
N LYS A 94 10.96 -11.73 -23.44
CA LYS A 94 9.80 -12.56 -23.82
C LYS A 94 9.84 -13.95 -23.20
N GLN A 95 11.05 -14.50 -23.03
CA GLN A 95 11.20 -15.77 -22.32
C GLN A 95 10.90 -15.58 -20.83
N MET A 96 11.34 -14.47 -20.22
CA MET A 96 11.00 -14.14 -18.83
C MET A 96 9.49 -14.00 -18.63
N GLU A 97 8.80 -13.29 -19.52
CA GLU A 97 7.33 -13.14 -19.49
C GLU A 97 6.62 -14.49 -19.50
N LYS A 98 7.04 -15.42 -20.37
CA LYS A 98 6.46 -16.77 -20.42
C LYS A 98 6.65 -17.57 -19.13
N ILE A 99 7.81 -17.45 -18.50
CA ILE A 99 8.08 -18.08 -17.19
C ILE A 99 7.13 -17.50 -16.13
N ILE A 100 6.99 -16.18 -16.11
CA ILE A 100 6.09 -15.48 -15.18
C ILE A 100 4.63 -15.91 -15.41
N GLU A 101 4.18 -16.03 -16.65
CA GLU A 101 2.84 -16.52 -16.98
C GLU A 101 2.61 -17.94 -16.43
N GLN A 102 3.57 -18.85 -16.58
CA GLN A 102 3.46 -20.20 -16.02
C GLN A 102 3.34 -20.20 -14.49
N ILE A 103 4.06 -19.31 -13.81
CA ILE A 103 3.94 -19.14 -12.36
C ILE A 103 2.57 -18.55 -12.00
N ASN A 104 2.07 -17.57 -12.77
CA ASN A 104 0.75 -16.99 -12.58
C ASN A 104 -0.34 -18.06 -12.65
N ASP A 105 -0.31 -18.90 -13.66
CA ASP A 105 -1.27 -19.99 -13.85
C ASP A 105 -1.24 -21.00 -12.70
N LYS A 106 -0.05 -21.26 -12.16
CA LYS A 106 0.16 -22.22 -11.06
C LYS A 106 -0.26 -21.66 -9.71
N LEU A 107 0.06 -20.39 -9.41
CA LEU A 107 -0.14 -19.80 -8.09
C LEU A 107 -1.52 -19.16 -7.93
N THR A 108 -2.08 -18.53 -8.96
CA THR A 108 -3.35 -17.82 -8.85
C THR A 108 -4.47 -18.68 -8.23
N PRO A 109 -4.65 -19.96 -8.61
CA PRO A 109 -5.71 -20.78 -8.01
C PRO A 109 -5.53 -21.11 -6.52
N GLN A 110 -4.37 -20.79 -5.94
CA GLN A 110 -4.07 -21.07 -4.53
C GLN A 110 -4.50 -19.94 -3.59
N TYR A 111 -4.94 -18.80 -4.15
CA TYR A 111 -5.31 -17.59 -3.40
C TYR A 111 -6.72 -17.12 -3.75
N ASP A 112 -7.67 -17.44 -2.89
CA ASP A 112 -9.08 -16.99 -3.03
C ASP A 112 -9.24 -15.47 -2.84
N GLU A 113 -8.20 -14.80 -2.38
CA GLU A 113 -8.15 -13.37 -2.18
C GLU A 113 -7.82 -12.59 -3.45
N ILE A 114 -7.34 -13.24 -4.50
CA ILE A 114 -7.06 -12.58 -5.79
C ILE A 114 -8.40 -12.27 -6.48
N THR A 115 -8.66 -11.00 -6.72
CA THR A 115 -9.90 -10.52 -7.38
C THR A 115 -9.68 -10.24 -8.86
N ILE A 116 -8.48 -9.78 -9.24
CA ILE A 116 -8.06 -9.69 -10.64
C ILE A 116 -6.72 -10.44 -10.75
N PRO A 117 -6.65 -11.46 -11.62
CA PRO A 117 -5.44 -12.25 -11.83
C PRO A 117 -4.22 -11.41 -12.20
N PRO A 118 -3.00 -11.94 -12.02
CA PRO A 118 -1.78 -11.26 -12.40
C PRO A 118 -1.77 -10.83 -13.86
N GLN A 119 -1.39 -9.57 -14.09
CA GLN A 119 -1.24 -8.99 -15.43
C GLN A 119 0.18 -8.47 -15.59
N ILE A 120 0.88 -8.93 -16.61
CA ILE A 120 2.19 -8.42 -16.99
C ILE A 120 1.98 -7.10 -17.72
N LEU A 121 2.46 -6.00 -17.14
CA LEU A 121 2.36 -4.67 -17.74
C LEU A 121 3.54 -4.37 -18.70
N GLY A 122 4.53 -5.25 -18.74
CA GLY A 122 5.72 -5.10 -19.56
C GLY A 122 6.87 -4.38 -18.84
N THR A 123 7.84 -3.93 -19.63
CA THR A 123 9.04 -3.26 -19.12
C THR A 123 8.77 -1.81 -18.79
N VAL A 124 9.18 -1.40 -17.59
CA VAL A 124 9.02 -0.04 -17.07
C VAL A 124 10.35 0.45 -16.52
N ASP A 125 10.64 1.74 -16.70
CA ASP A 125 11.70 2.44 -15.96
C ASP A 125 11.06 3.20 -14.78
N PRO A 126 11.30 2.79 -13.52
CA PRO A 126 10.79 3.49 -12.35
C PRO A 126 11.49 4.82 -12.05
N GLY A 127 12.42 5.26 -12.90
CA GLY A 127 13.11 6.55 -12.76
C GLY A 127 14.42 6.52 -11.97
N ASN A 128 14.93 5.32 -11.66
CA ASN A 128 16.21 5.11 -10.95
C ASN A 128 17.30 4.49 -11.81
N GLY A 129 17.13 4.48 -13.14
CA GLY A 129 18.06 3.91 -14.09
C GLY A 129 18.09 2.38 -14.14
N THR A 130 17.13 1.72 -13.48
CA THR A 130 16.99 0.26 -13.50
C THR A 130 15.70 -0.11 -14.20
N LEU A 131 15.77 -0.93 -15.25
CA LEU A 131 14.57 -1.45 -15.89
C LEU A 131 13.95 -2.58 -15.06
N VAL A 132 12.63 -2.59 -15.00
CA VAL A 132 11.87 -3.65 -14.32
C VAL A 132 10.80 -4.22 -15.23
N LEU A 133 10.56 -5.51 -15.12
CA LEU A 133 9.37 -6.16 -15.64
C LEU A 133 8.30 -6.08 -14.56
N ARG A 134 7.21 -5.40 -14.87
CA ARG A 134 6.16 -5.05 -13.91
C ARG A 134 4.97 -5.97 -14.05
N VAL A 135 4.53 -6.53 -12.92
CA VAL A 135 3.31 -7.33 -12.80
C VAL A 135 2.39 -6.66 -11.78
N THR A 136 1.09 -6.66 -12.06
CA THR A 136 0.06 -6.15 -11.14
C THR A 136 -0.95 -7.24 -10.84
N ILE A 137 -1.37 -7.31 -9.57
CA ILE A 137 -2.39 -8.24 -9.08
C ILE A 137 -3.36 -7.42 -8.23
N TYR A 138 -4.67 -7.65 -8.33
CA TYR A 138 -5.62 -7.05 -7.40
C TYR A 138 -6.13 -8.10 -6.44
N THR A 139 -6.22 -7.74 -5.17
CA THR A 139 -6.57 -8.66 -4.09
C THR A 139 -7.59 -8.02 -3.17
N LYS A 140 -8.33 -8.82 -2.42
CA LYS A 140 -9.08 -8.33 -1.25
C LYS A 140 -8.11 -7.59 -0.33
N ASN A 141 -8.63 -6.57 0.37
CA ASN A 141 -7.79 -5.78 1.27
C ASN A 141 -7.10 -6.67 2.34
N GLY A 142 -5.88 -6.28 2.71
CA GLY A 142 -5.05 -6.99 3.68
C GLY A 142 -4.22 -8.15 3.10
N ALA A 143 -4.59 -8.74 1.96
CA ALA A 143 -3.88 -9.85 1.34
C ALA A 143 -2.74 -9.40 0.41
N GLN A 144 -2.76 -8.15 -0.06
CA GLN A 144 -1.83 -7.63 -1.08
C GLN A 144 -0.36 -7.81 -0.73
N GLY A 145 0.02 -7.58 0.53
CA GLY A 145 1.42 -7.67 0.95
C GLY A 145 1.96 -9.11 0.98
N THR A 146 1.15 -10.06 1.38
CA THR A 146 1.53 -11.49 1.40
C THR A 146 1.61 -12.02 -0.03
N ILE A 147 0.57 -11.81 -0.83
CA ILE A 147 0.52 -12.24 -2.22
C ILE A 147 1.67 -11.63 -3.03
N GLN A 148 1.99 -10.33 -2.81
CA GLN A 148 3.11 -9.68 -3.47
C GLN A 148 4.45 -10.38 -3.16
N ARG A 149 4.71 -10.75 -1.90
CA ARG A 149 5.94 -11.43 -1.50
C ARG A 149 6.01 -12.85 -2.05
N ASP A 150 4.93 -13.59 -2.00
CA ASP A 150 4.87 -14.98 -2.43
C ASP A 150 5.08 -15.09 -3.95
N PHE A 151 4.38 -14.25 -4.72
CA PHE A 151 4.56 -14.19 -6.17
C PHE A 151 5.96 -13.70 -6.56
N LEU A 152 6.48 -12.65 -5.91
CA LEU A 152 7.84 -12.18 -6.16
C LEU A 152 8.85 -13.29 -5.92
N SER A 153 8.76 -14.00 -4.80
CA SER A 153 9.67 -15.10 -4.49
C SER A 153 9.62 -16.21 -5.53
N ALA A 154 8.42 -16.60 -5.95
CA ALA A 154 8.23 -17.62 -6.96
C ALA A 154 8.75 -17.20 -8.35
N TYR A 155 8.57 -15.94 -8.74
CA TYR A 155 9.14 -15.40 -9.98
C TYR A 155 10.66 -15.42 -9.95
N LEU A 156 11.28 -14.97 -8.85
CA LEU A 156 12.71 -14.93 -8.69
C LEU A 156 13.32 -16.33 -8.75
N GLU A 157 12.70 -17.31 -8.08
CA GLU A 157 13.13 -18.71 -8.10
C GLU A 157 13.05 -19.29 -9.51
N ALA A 158 11.89 -19.17 -10.18
CA ALA A 158 11.71 -19.71 -11.52
C ALA A 158 12.62 -19.07 -12.57
N LEU A 159 12.88 -17.76 -12.47
CA LEU A 159 13.81 -17.07 -13.37
C LEU A 159 15.26 -17.51 -13.11
N SER A 160 15.65 -17.67 -11.85
CA SER A 160 16.97 -18.18 -11.48
C SER A 160 17.19 -19.60 -12.01
N ASP A 161 16.22 -20.49 -11.85
CA ASP A 161 16.27 -21.88 -12.35
C ASP A 161 16.38 -21.94 -13.88
N ALA A 162 15.81 -20.96 -14.57
CA ALA A 162 15.93 -20.79 -16.02
C ALA A 162 17.24 -20.10 -16.47
N GLY A 163 18.14 -19.77 -15.53
CA GLY A 163 19.45 -19.16 -15.81
C GLY A 163 19.43 -17.64 -16.01
N PHE A 164 18.34 -16.96 -15.59
CA PHE A 164 18.31 -15.50 -15.58
C PHE A 164 18.93 -14.97 -14.29
N GLU A 165 20.01 -14.22 -14.41
CA GLU A 165 20.60 -13.48 -13.31
C GLU A 165 19.80 -12.18 -13.07
N ILE A 166 19.42 -11.93 -11.82
CA ILE A 166 18.75 -10.70 -11.44
C ILE A 166 19.81 -9.64 -11.16
N PRO A 167 19.78 -8.49 -11.87
CA PRO A 167 20.77 -7.44 -11.69
C PRO A 167 20.80 -6.94 -10.24
N ALA A 168 22.01 -6.79 -9.69
CA ALA A 168 22.20 -6.14 -8.40
C ALA A 168 21.70 -4.68 -8.46
N PRO A 169 21.25 -4.10 -7.32
CA PRO A 169 20.93 -2.67 -7.28
C PRO A 169 22.16 -1.86 -7.65
N THR A 170 22.00 -0.91 -8.59
CA THR A 170 23.03 0.10 -8.84
C THR A 170 23.10 1.00 -7.61
N LEU A 171 24.17 0.86 -6.84
CA LEU A 171 24.50 1.81 -5.77
C LEU A 171 25.03 3.08 -6.46
N ASN A 172 24.19 4.10 -6.59
CA ASN A 172 24.68 5.44 -6.85
C ASN A 172 25.32 5.94 -5.55
N LEU A 173 26.65 5.79 -5.47
CA LEU A 173 27.47 6.48 -4.46
C LEU A 173 27.65 7.92 -4.96
N GLU A 174 26.74 8.83 -4.55
CA GLU A 174 27.02 10.28 -4.54
C GLU A 174 27.62 10.67 -3.19
#